data_470723339022290551b7ee2e2841e30e
#
_entry.id   470723339022290551b7ee2e2841e30e
#
_cell.length_a   1.000
_cell.length_b   1.000
_cell.length_c   1.000
_cell.angle_alpha   90.00
_cell.angle_beta   90.00
_cell.angle_gamma   90.00
#
_symmetry.space_group_name_H-M   'P 1'
#
loop_
_entity.id
_entity.type
_entity.pdbx_description
1 polymer ?
#
loop_
_entity_poly.entity_id
_entity_poly.type
_entity_poly.pdbx_seq_one_letter_code
_entity_poly.pdbx_strand_id
1 'polypeptide(L)'
;MMRHNKGLIFLFLIIVSMMLFTACAKDKELHNDNADNLPELIIGSDDYKPYNYIDDDGNYAGVDVELAEEACRRMGYKPVFKQIVWENKDYYLANGEVDCLWGSFTMTGREDMYRWVGPYLYSKQAVVVSSSDIYTLSDLAGKRVAVQATTKPEHILLDGEDSRIPEVGAVYSFSNMDELYACLRKGYADAIAGHESALNEFVETSPGAYRVLDESLYVSGLGVAFSKDDNRELIDELECTLKEMQEDGTTRQIIEKYGISSDTSLEAAND
;
A
#
# COMPACT_ATOMS: atom_id res chain seq x y z
N MET A 1 -15.43 58.40 18.22
CA MET A 1 -15.94 58.20 16.83
C MET A 1 -14.97 57.30 16.06
N MET A 2 -15.03 55.98 16.31
CA MET A 2 -14.27 54.96 15.56
C MET A 2 -15.01 53.63 15.66
N ARG A 3 -16.01 53.48 14.79
CA ARG A 3 -16.73 52.20 14.56
C ARG A 3 -16.80 52.06 13.06
N HIS A 4 -15.86 51.37 12.41
CA HIS A 4 -16.04 50.90 11.02
C HIS A 4 -14.79 50.15 10.51
N ASN A 5 -14.35 49.06 11.15
CA ASN A 5 -13.30 48.23 10.54
C ASN A 5 -13.39 46.72 10.84
N LYS A 6 -14.38 46.28 11.64
CA LYS A 6 -14.51 44.85 11.93
C LYS A 6 -15.21 44.06 10.81
N GLY A 7 -16.09 44.69 10.04
CA GLY A 7 -16.79 44.03 8.93
C GLY A 7 -15.91 43.82 7.70
N LEU A 8 -14.98 44.75 7.45
CA LEU A 8 -14.10 44.69 6.28
C LEU A 8 -13.01 43.59 6.45
N ILE A 9 -12.53 43.39 7.69
CA ILE A 9 -11.54 42.34 8.02
C ILE A 9 -12.20 40.97 7.94
N PHE A 10 -13.46 40.82 8.37
CA PHE A 10 -14.19 39.56 8.27
C PHE A 10 -14.51 39.18 6.81
N LEU A 11 -14.82 40.16 5.97
CA LEU A 11 -15.05 39.94 4.54
C LEU A 11 -13.75 39.55 3.80
N PHE A 12 -12.59 40.09 4.20
CA PHE A 12 -11.29 39.77 3.63
C PHE A 12 -10.82 38.36 4.03
N LEU A 13 -11.11 37.91 5.24
CA LEU A 13 -10.82 36.55 5.73
C LEU A 13 -11.67 35.49 5.02
N ILE A 14 -12.93 35.79 4.69
CA ILE A 14 -13.81 34.88 3.93
C ILE A 14 -13.33 34.75 2.47
N ILE A 15 -12.87 35.87 1.85
CA ILE A 15 -12.36 35.86 0.47
C ILE A 15 -11.01 35.10 0.38
N VAL A 16 -10.13 35.22 1.37
CA VAL A 16 -8.86 34.49 1.42
C VAL A 16 -9.08 33.00 1.69
N SER A 17 -10.08 32.62 2.49
CA SER A 17 -10.47 31.21 2.70
C SER A 17 -11.08 30.57 1.44
N MET A 18 -11.75 31.36 0.59
CA MET A 18 -12.34 30.87 -0.66
C MET A 18 -11.31 30.71 -1.79
N MET A 19 -10.14 31.38 -1.70
CA MET A 19 -9.07 31.26 -2.71
C MET A 19 -8.14 30.03 -2.49
N LEU A 20 -8.18 29.38 -1.33
CA LEU A 20 -7.39 28.19 -1.06
C LEU A 20 -8.05 26.88 -1.56
N PHE A 21 -9.32 26.92 -1.99
CA PHE A 21 -10.03 25.76 -2.54
C PHE A 21 -10.01 25.67 -4.08
N THR A 22 -9.36 26.59 -4.78
CA THR A 22 -9.36 26.62 -6.27
C THR A 22 -8.11 26.04 -6.92
N ALA A 23 -7.22 25.36 -6.18
CA ALA A 23 -5.97 24.85 -6.75
C ALA A 23 -6.11 23.51 -7.50
N CYS A 24 -7.20 22.75 -7.31
CA CYS A 24 -7.40 21.48 -8.02
C CYS A 24 -8.52 21.48 -9.09
N ALA A 25 -9.27 22.59 -9.24
CA ALA A 25 -10.31 22.66 -10.27
C ALA A 25 -9.76 23.31 -11.55
N LYS A 26 -8.99 22.57 -12.33
CA LYS A 26 -8.90 22.81 -13.77
C LYS A 26 -10.16 22.21 -14.41
N ASP A 27 -11.02 23.03 -15.02
CA ASP A 27 -12.11 22.55 -15.86
C ASP A 27 -11.54 21.61 -16.92
N LYS A 28 -11.72 20.28 -16.73
CA LYS A 28 -11.48 19.31 -17.77
C LYS A 28 -12.62 19.43 -18.77
N GLU A 29 -12.36 20.06 -19.93
CA GLU A 29 -13.16 19.77 -21.13
C GLU A 29 -13.12 18.25 -21.33
N LEU A 30 -14.30 17.62 -21.33
CA LEU A 30 -14.47 16.21 -21.70
C LEU A 30 -14.01 16.06 -23.16
N HIS A 31 -12.73 15.79 -23.35
CA HIS A 31 -12.23 15.27 -24.61
C HIS A 31 -12.76 13.83 -24.74
N ASN A 32 -13.65 13.66 -25.69
CA ASN A 32 -14.17 12.36 -26.09
C ASN A 32 -13.13 11.70 -27.01
N ASP A 33 -11.95 11.42 -26.46
CA ASP A 33 -10.90 10.69 -27.17
C ASP A 33 -11.18 9.19 -27.07
N ASN A 34 -11.10 8.52 -28.19
CA ASN A 34 -11.25 7.07 -28.31
C ASN A 34 -10.37 6.38 -27.27
N ALA A 35 -10.91 5.45 -26.50
CA ALA A 35 -10.23 4.70 -25.44
C ALA A 35 -8.90 4.04 -25.88
N ASP A 36 -8.71 3.88 -27.19
CA ASP A 36 -7.50 3.29 -27.79
C ASP A 36 -6.29 4.24 -27.86
N ASN A 37 -6.42 5.52 -27.45
CA ASN A 37 -5.37 6.53 -27.63
C ASN A 37 -4.99 7.27 -26.36
N LEU A 38 -5.35 6.72 -25.18
CA LEU A 38 -4.96 7.30 -23.90
C LEU A 38 -3.48 7.03 -23.61
N PRO A 39 -2.76 7.99 -22.96
CA PRO A 39 -1.41 7.73 -22.48
C PRO A 39 -1.42 6.56 -21.49
N GLU A 40 -0.43 5.69 -21.59
CA GLU A 40 -0.30 4.54 -20.71
C GLU A 40 0.44 4.94 -19.43
N LEU A 41 0.03 4.32 -18.31
CA LEU A 41 0.78 4.29 -17.05
C LEU A 41 1.15 2.83 -16.76
N ILE A 42 2.44 2.51 -16.86
CA ILE A 42 2.94 1.15 -16.64
C ILE A 42 3.20 0.95 -15.15
N ILE A 43 2.42 0.06 -14.54
CA ILE A 43 2.38 -0.19 -13.10
C ILE A 43 3.05 -1.53 -12.79
N GLY A 44 4.15 -1.50 -12.04
CA GLY A 44 4.85 -2.70 -11.59
C GLY A 44 4.35 -3.17 -10.23
N SER A 45 3.99 -4.45 -10.13
CA SER A 45 3.67 -5.15 -8.89
C SER A 45 4.00 -6.63 -9.01
N ASP A 46 4.12 -7.31 -7.88
CA ASP A 46 4.15 -8.77 -7.83
C ASP A 46 2.75 -9.36 -7.55
N ASP A 47 2.67 -10.67 -7.45
CA ASP A 47 1.45 -11.36 -7.04
C ASP A 47 1.34 -11.35 -5.51
N TYR A 48 0.51 -10.45 -4.99
CA TYR A 48 0.31 -10.25 -3.55
C TYR A 48 -1.19 -10.05 -3.23
N LYS A 49 -1.93 -11.13 -3.15
CA LYS A 49 -3.35 -11.13 -2.83
C LYS A 49 -3.62 -10.63 -1.41
N PRO A 50 -4.65 -9.78 -1.15
CA PRO A 50 -5.70 -9.31 -2.05
C PRO A 50 -5.39 -8.00 -2.78
N TYR A 51 -4.15 -7.50 -2.77
CA TYR A 51 -3.80 -6.18 -3.31
C TYR A 51 -3.63 -6.19 -4.83
N ASN A 52 -2.80 -7.08 -5.34
CA ASN A 52 -2.54 -7.25 -6.77
C ASN A 52 -2.29 -8.73 -7.05
N TYR A 53 -3.06 -9.33 -7.94
CA TYR A 53 -2.93 -10.74 -8.30
C TYR A 53 -3.55 -11.02 -9.67
N ILE A 54 -3.30 -12.19 -10.22
CA ILE A 54 -3.97 -12.69 -11.42
C ILE A 54 -5.12 -13.59 -10.98
N ASP A 55 -6.34 -13.29 -11.42
CA ASP A 55 -7.53 -14.09 -11.13
C ASP A 55 -7.56 -15.39 -11.96
N ASP A 56 -8.57 -16.22 -11.71
CA ASP A 56 -8.74 -17.52 -12.40
C ASP A 56 -9.00 -17.37 -13.91
N ASP A 57 -9.45 -16.20 -14.37
CA ASP A 57 -9.68 -15.87 -15.77
C ASP A 57 -8.43 -15.26 -16.44
N GLY A 58 -7.36 -15.06 -15.69
CA GLY A 58 -6.10 -14.52 -16.18
C GLY A 58 -6.05 -12.98 -16.24
N ASN A 59 -6.96 -12.30 -15.55
CA ASN A 59 -6.97 -10.83 -15.46
C ASN A 59 -6.29 -10.36 -14.19
N TYR A 60 -5.72 -9.14 -14.25
CA TYR A 60 -5.30 -8.45 -13.03
C TYR A 60 -6.49 -8.11 -12.17
N ALA A 61 -6.39 -8.36 -10.87
CA ALA A 61 -7.43 -8.11 -9.88
C ALA A 61 -6.80 -7.70 -8.54
N GLY A 62 -7.60 -7.12 -7.65
CA GLY A 62 -7.19 -6.74 -6.31
C GLY A 62 -7.42 -5.27 -6.01
N VAL A 63 -7.20 -4.92 -4.75
CA VAL A 63 -7.42 -3.56 -4.24
C VAL A 63 -6.64 -2.51 -5.02
N ASP A 64 -5.35 -2.76 -5.22
CA ASP A 64 -4.46 -1.80 -5.89
C ASP A 64 -4.76 -1.71 -7.39
N VAL A 65 -5.21 -2.83 -7.99
CA VAL A 65 -5.65 -2.84 -9.39
C VAL A 65 -6.88 -1.97 -9.57
N GLU A 66 -7.94 -2.17 -8.75
CA GLU A 66 -9.17 -1.36 -8.87
C GLU A 66 -8.93 0.12 -8.54
N LEU A 67 -8.07 0.41 -7.55
CA LEU A 67 -7.68 1.80 -7.23
C LEU A 67 -6.96 2.44 -8.42
N ALA A 68 -6.01 1.74 -9.03
CA ALA A 68 -5.25 2.23 -10.17
C ALA A 68 -6.13 2.42 -11.42
N GLU A 69 -7.04 1.49 -11.70
CA GLU A 69 -8.01 1.59 -12.80
C GLU A 69 -8.89 2.82 -12.65
N GLU A 70 -9.46 3.04 -11.46
CA GLU A 70 -10.32 4.19 -11.21
C GLU A 70 -9.55 5.51 -11.23
N ALA A 71 -8.34 5.55 -10.64
CA ALA A 71 -7.49 6.75 -10.69
C ALA A 71 -7.11 7.08 -12.14
N CYS A 72 -6.63 6.12 -12.91
CA CYS A 72 -6.29 6.30 -14.31
C CYS A 72 -7.48 6.74 -15.14
N ARG A 73 -8.67 6.17 -14.92
CA ARG A 73 -9.91 6.58 -15.58
C ARG A 73 -10.24 8.06 -15.32
N ARG A 74 -10.07 8.55 -14.08
CA ARG A 74 -10.30 9.97 -13.72
C ARG A 74 -9.28 10.90 -14.36
N MET A 75 -8.02 10.47 -14.43
CA MET A 75 -6.92 11.23 -15.00
C MET A 75 -6.87 11.18 -16.53
N GLY A 76 -7.60 10.26 -17.19
CA GLY A 76 -7.52 10.05 -18.63
C GLY A 76 -6.28 9.30 -19.06
N TYR A 77 -5.83 8.35 -18.26
CA TYR A 77 -4.75 7.40 -18.54
C TYR A 77 -5.30 5.99 -18.73
N LYS A 78 -4.51 5.14 -19.38
CA LYS A 78 -4.75 3.70 -19.48
C LYS A 78 -3.74 2.99 -18.57
N PRO A 79 -4.18 2.28 -17.50
CA PRO A 79 -3.28 1.49 -16.68
C PRO A 79 -2.80 0.26 -17.46
N VAL A 80 -1.51 -0.04 -17.36
CA VAL A 80 -0.88 -1.25 -17.92
C VAL A 80 -0.16 -1.95 -16.78
N PHE A 81 -0.72 -3.05 -16.30
CA PHE A 81 -0.13 -3.80 -15.20
C PHE A 81 0.97 -4.71 -15.73
N LYS A 82 2.11 -4.73 -15.02
CA LYS A 82 3.26 -5.57 -15.31
C LYS A 82 3.64 -6.33 -14.05
N GLN A 83 3.55 -7.66 -14.11
CA GLN A 83 4.06 -8.50 -13.05
C GLN A 83 5.58 -8.46 -13.04
N ILE A 84 6.16 -8.17 -11.87
CA ILE A 84 7.60 -8.08 -11.65
C ILE A 84 8.03 -9.02 -10.52
N VAL A 85 9.30 -9.35 -10.47
CA VAL A 85 9.91 -9.94 -9.28
C VAL A 85 10.17 -8.82 -8.29
N TRP A 86 9.48 -8.83 -7.14
CA TRP A 86 9.50 -7.72 -6.18
C TRP A 86 10.89 -7.36 -5.67
N GLU A 87 11.74 -8.34 -5.48
CA GLU A 87 13.14 -8.16 -5.10
C GLU A 87 13.91 -7.26 -6.07
N ASN A 88 13.51 -7.27 -7.34
CA ASN A 88 14.13 -6.49 -8.41
C ASN A 88 13.37 -5.20 -8.76
N LYS A 89 12.42 -4.75 -7.93
CA LYS A 89 11.56 -3.59 -8.21
C LYS A 89 12.33 -2.33 -8.59
N ASP A 90 13.45 -2.06 -7.89
CA ASP A 90 14.27 -0.88 -8.13
C ASP A 90 14.93 -0.91 -9.52
N TYR A 91 15.30 -2.10 -9.99
CA TYR A 91 15.83 -2.29 -11.33
C TYR A 91 14.79 -1.96 -12.40
N TYR A 92 13.55 -2.47 -12.26
CA TYR A 92 12.48 -2.20 -13.21
C TYR A 92 12.16 -0.70 -13.29
N LEU A 93 12.09 -0.03 -12.14
CA LEU A 93 11.83 1.40 -12.05
C LEU A 93 12.97 2.22 -12.65
N ALA A 94 14.22 1.93 -12.28
CA ALA A 94 15.41 2.66 -12.75
C ALA A 94 15.65 2.52 -14.27
N ASN A 95 15.23 1.42 -14.88
CA ASN A 95 15.37 1.19 -16.32
C ASN A 95 14.16 1.65 -17.14
N GLY A 96 13.13 2.23 -16.49
CA GLY A 96 11.91 2.68 -17.16
C GLY A 96 11.07 1.53 -17.73
N GLU A 97 11.24 0.31 -17.19
CA GLU A 97 10.42 -0.82 -17.56
C GLU A 97 9.02 -0.76 -16.92
N VAL A 98 8.89 0.01 -15.85
CA VAL A 98 7.65 0.43 -15.21
C VAL A 98 7.73 1.92 -14.89
N ASP A 99 6.60 2.62 -14.90
CA ASP A 99 6.52 4.03 -14.52
C ASP A 99 6.49 4.21 -13.01
N CYS A 100 5.80 3.29 -12.32
CA CYS A 100 5.67 3.30 -10.87
C CYS A 100 5.56 1.89 -10.31
N LEU A 101 5.73 1.78 -8.99
CA LEU A 101 5.48 0.58 -8.20
C LEU A 101 4.19 0.80 -7.38
N TRP A 102 3.19 -0.01 -7.64
CA TRP A 102 1.90 0.07 -6.96
C TRP A 102 1.43 -1.35 -6.61
N GLY A 103 1.74 -1.79 -5.41
CA GLY A 103 1.47 -3.14 -4.92
C GLY A 103 1.72 -3.21 -3.42
N SER A 104 0.78 -2.68 -2.60
CA SER A 104 0.89 -2.63 -1.13
C SER A 104 2.25 -2.13 -0.61
N PHE A 105 2.87 -1.20 -1.33
CA PHE A 105 4.25 -0.80 -1.05
C PHE A 105 4.34 0.15 0.14
N THR A 106 5.00 -0.31 1.19
CA THR A 106 5.21 0.45 2.43
C THR A 106 6.10 1.67 2.21
N MET A 107 5.55 2.86 2.46
CA MET A 107 6.28 4.14 2.41
C MET A 107 7.21 4.31 3.60
N THR A 108 6.73 3.95 4.79
CA THR A 108 7.39 4.26 6.06
C THR A 108 8.80 3.66 6.15
N GLY A 109 9.76 4.55 6.40
CA GLY A 109 11.19 4.25 6.43
C GLY A 109 11.84 4.18 5.05
N ARG A 110 11.14 4.65 3.99
CA ARG A 110 11.62 4.75 2.62
C ARG A 110 11.27 6.08 1.96
N GLU A 111 10.91 7.08 2.76
CA GLU A 111 10.44 8.39 2.31
C GLU A 111 11.45 9.07 1.40
N ASP A 112 12.74 8.91 1.68
CA ASP A 112 13.82 9.50 0.91
C ASP A 112 14.28 8.68 -0.30
N MET A 113 13.72 7.48 -0.51
CA MET A 113 14.17 6.58 -1.59
C MET A 113 13.44 6.80 -2.90
N TYR A 114 12.17 7.23 -2.85
CA TYR A 114 11.28 7.37 -3.99
C TYR A 114 10.58 8.72 -3.99
N ARG A 115 10.01 9.11 -5.13
CA ARG A 115 8.94 10.10 -5.18
C ARG A 115 7.64 9.38 -4.90
N TRP A 116 7.04 9.64 -3.75
CA TRP A 116 5.83 8.96 -3.30
C TRP A 116 4.56 9.73 -3.62
N VAL A 117 3.49 8.99 -3.86
CA VAL A 117 2.10 9.43 -3.83
C VAL A 117 1.37 8.65 -2.74
N GLY A 118 0.67 9.34 -1.87
CA GLY A 118 -0.06 8.74 -0.75
C GLY A 118 0.41 9.20 0.63
N PRO A 119 0.08 8.47 1.72
CA PRO A 119 -0.45 7.11 1.72
C PRO A 119 -1.90 7.05 1.24
N TYR A 120 -2.21 6.04 0.41
CA TYR A 120 -3.58 5.78 -0.02
C TYR A 120 -4.33 4.81 0.90
N LEU A 121 -3.60 3.97 1.64
CA LEU A 121 -4.10 3.06 2.68
C LEU A 121 -3.08 2.93 3.80
N TYR A 122 -3.54 2.42 4.95
CA TYR A 122 -2.70 1.94 6.03
C TYR A 122 -2.89 0.43 6.20
N SER A 123 -1.81 -0.29 6.49
CA SER A 123 -1.83 -1.74 6.69
C SER A 123 -0.95 -2.14 7.86
N LYS A 124 -1.43 -3.09 8.66
CA LYS A 124 -0.63 -3.73 9.69
C LYS A 124 0.27 -4.78 9.07
N GLN A 125 1.50 -4.86 9.55
CA GLN A 125 2.40 -5.98 9.33
C GLN A 125 2.19 -6.97 10.47
N ALA A 126 1.59 -8.10 10.18
CA ALA A 126 1.21 -9.12 11.15
C ALA A 126 2.15 -10.33 11.12
N VAL A 127 2.02 -11.19 12.12
CA VAL A 127 2.73 -12.47 12.22
C VAL A 127 1.71 -13.60 12.32
N VAL A 128 1.87 -14.63 11.51
CA VAL A 128 1.11 -15.87 11.58
C VAL A 128 2.00 -17.00 12.07
N VAL A 129 1.50 -17.79 12.99
CA VAL A 129 2.20 -18.92 13.62
C VAL A 129 1.45 -20.23 13.44
N SER A 130 2.19 -21.33 13.36
CA SER A 130 1.65 -22.70 13.37
C SER A 130 1.73 -23.36 14.75
N SER A 131 2.50 -22.78 15.67
CA SER A 131 2.78 -23.34 16.98
C SER A 131 1.82 -22.83 18.06
N SER A 132 1.49 -23.70 19.02
CA SER A 132 0.65 -23.36 20.16
C SER A 132 1.41 -22.67 21.30
N ASP A 133 2.72 -22.49 21.18
CA ASP A 133 3.60 -21.92 22.22
C ASP A 133 4.09 -20.49 21.88
N ILE A 134 3.65 -19.91 20.77
CA ILE A 134 3.98 -18.53 20.35
C ILE A 134 2.72 -17.68 20.45
N TYR A 135 2.63 -16.77 21.42
CA TYR A 135 1.46 -15.92 21.66
C TYR A 135 1.74 -14.44 21.46
N THR A 136 2.98 -14.02 21.64
CA THR A 136 3.44 -12.63 21.57
C THR A 136 4.64 -12.50 20.63
N LEU A 137 4.98 -11.28 20.25
CA LEU A 137 6.21 -11.05 19.47
C LEU A 137 7.48 -11.50 20.21
N SER A 138 7.49 -11.41 21.56
CA SER A 138 8.63 -11.86 22.35
C SER A 138 8.86 -13.37 22.31
N ASP A 139 7.82 -14.17 22.02
CA ASP A 139 7.95 -15.63 21.88
C ASP A 139 8.64 -16.05 20.57
N LEU A 140 8.90 -15.09 19.67
CA LEU A 140 9.68 -15.33 18.45
C LEU A 140 11.18 -15.50 18.75
N ALA A 141 11.64 -15.30 19.99
CA ALA A 141 13.03 -15.51 20.39
C ALA A 141 13.52 -16.90 19.95
N GLY A 142 14.59 -16.93 19.14
CA GLY A 142 15.19 -18.16 18.63
C GLY A 142 14.33 -18.95 17.63
N LYS A 143 13.15 -18.46 17.23
CA LYS A 143 12.27 -19.10 16.23
C LYS A 143 12.74 -18.79 14.81
N ARG A 144 12.27 -19.60 13.85
CA ARG A 144 12.50 -19.42 12.43
C ARG A 144 11.32 -18.63 11.84
N VAL A 145 11.58 -17.46 11.28
CA VAL A 145 10.55 -16.61 10.70
C VAL A 145 10.78 -16.48 9.19
N ALA A 146 9.74 -16.70 8.40
CA ALA A 146 9.82 -16.49 6.96
C ALA A 146 9.11 -15.21 6.54
N VAL A 147 9.68 -14.52 5.57
CA VAL A 147 9.23 -13.23 5.04
C VAL A 147 9.40 -13.19 3.53
N GLN A 148 8.71 -12.27 2.86
CA GLN A 148 9.06 -11.95 1.49
C GLN A 148 10.27 -11.00 1.47
N ALA A 149 11.17 -11.24 0.53
CA ALA A 149 12.41 -10.48 0.38
C ALA A 149 12.16 -9.01 0.08
N THR A 150 13.00 -8.12 0.61
CA THR A 150 12.97 -6.66 0.45
C THR A 150 11.70 -5.97 0.96
N THR A 151 10.90 -6.68 1.78
CA THR A 151 9.70 -6.12 2.44
C THR A 151 10.02 -5.47 3.78
N LYS A 152 9.03 -4.77 4.36
CA LYS A 152 9.21 -4.15 5.69
C LYS A 152 9.39 -5.18 6.81
N PRO A 153 8.65 -6.30 6.86
CA PRO A 153 8.90 -7.36 7.85
C PRO A 153 10.33 -7.91 7.82
N GLU A 154 10.91 -8.10 6.63
CA GLU A 154 12.31 -8.54 6.53
C GLU A 154 13.26 -7.56 7.19
N HIS A 155 13.14 -6.27 6.87
CA HIS A 155 13.96 -5.22 7.49
C HIS A 155 13.83 -5.22 9.00
N ILE A 156 12.61 -5.20 9.54
CA ILE A 156 12.36 -5.17 10.98
C ILE A 156 13.04 -6.35 11.70
N LEU A 157 12.94 -7.55 11.12
CA LEU A 157 13.48 -8.77 11.74
C LEU A 157 15.01 -8.87 11.61
N LEU A 158 15.62 -8.24 10.60
CA LEU A 158 17.07 -8.26 10.40
C LEU A 158 17.79 -7.11 11.09
N ASP A 159 17.18 -5.93 11.15
CA ASP A 159 17.85 -4.72 11.68
C ASP A 159 17.92 -4.71 13.22
N GLY A 160 16.98 -5.38 13.89
CA GLY A 160 16.95 -5.48 15.36
C GLY A 160 16.75 -4.15 16.08
N GLU A 161 16.20 -3.15 15.39
CA GLU A 161 16.01 -1.79 15.94
C GLU A 161 14.81 -1.68 16.89
N ASP A 162 13.79 -2.53 16.70
CA ASP A 162 12.59 -2.56 17.55
C ASP A 162 12.79 -3.47 18.75
N SER A 163 12.91 -2.89 19.93
CA SER A 163 13.12 -3.63 21.19
C SER A 163 11.97 -4.57 21.58
N ARG A 164 10.79 -4.46 20.96
CA ARG A 164 9.67 -5.40 21.16
C ARG A 164 9.92 -6.74 20.47
N ILE A 165 10.79 -6.75 19.48
CA ILE A 165 11.07 -7.91 18.64
C ILE A 165 12.39 -8.52 19.08
N PRO A 166 12.37 -9.77 19.57
CA PRO A 166 13.57 -10.44 20.04
C PRO A 166 14.44 -10.87 18.85
N GLU A 167 15.70 -11.21 19.15
CA GLU A 167 16.54 -11.90 18.18
C GLU A 167 15.92 -13.26 17.80
N VAL A 168 15.52 -13.40 16.53
CA VAL A 168 14.98 -14.64 15.98
C VAL A 168 16.11 -15.62 15.64
N GLY A 169 15.80 -16.91 15.58
CA GLY A 169 16.82 -17.93 15.28
C GLY A 169 17.27 -17.92 13.83
N ALA A 170 16.35 -17.58 12.90
CA ALA A 170 16.63 -17.40 11.48
C ALA A 170 15.53 -16.61 10.82
N VAL A 171 15.90 -15.79 9.82
CA VAL A 171 14.98 -15.16 8.87
C VAL A 171 15.17 -15.84 7.52
N TYR A 172 14.08 -16.37 6.95
CA TYR A 172 14.06 -16.96 5.61
C TYR A 172 13.34 -16.02 4.65
N SER A 173 14.04 -15.52 3.66
CA SER A 173 13.51 -14.61 2.66
C SER A 173 13.14 -15.35 1.39
N PHE A 174 11.92 -15.14 0.91
CA PHE A 174 11.37 -15.77 -0.30
C PHE A 174 10.98 -14.71 -1.33
N SER A 175 11.01 -15.08 -2.60
CA SER A 175 10.69 -14.15 -3.69
C SER A 175 9.19 -13.85 -3.80
N ASN A 176 8.32 -14.73 -3.29
CA ASN A 176 6.87 -14.62 -3.38
C ASN A 176 6.16 -15.21 -2.17
N MET A 177 4.85 -14.91 -2.03
CA MET A 177 4.04 -15.35 -0.91
C MET A 177 3.73 -16.85 -0.93
N ASP A 178 3.64 -17.50 -2.08
CA ASP A 178 3.35 -18.93 -2.18
C ASP A 178 4.46 -19.77 -1.56
N GLU A 179 5.72 -19.40 -1.82
CA GLU A 179 6.89 -20.06 -1.22
C GLU A 179 6.91 -19.87 0.30
N LEU A 180 6.58 -18.66 0.75
CA LEU A 180 6.47 -18.33 2.17
C LEU A 180 5.39 -19.18 2.86
N TYR A 181 4.19 -19.26 2.28
CA TYR A 181 3.11 -20.10 2.79
C TYR A 181 3.48 -21.58 2.78
N ALA A 182 4.14 -22.06 1.73
CA ALA A 182 4.61 -23.43 1.65
C ALA A 182 5.67 -23.73 2.72
N CYS A 183 6.55 -22.79 3.04
CA CYS A 183 7.54 -22.92 4.11
C CYS A 183 6.88 -23.15 5.47
N LEU A 184 5.85 -22.36 5.81
CA LEU A 184 5.09 -22.52 7.06
C LEU A 184 4.32 -23.86 7.08
N ARG A 185 3.60 -24.19 5.98
CA ARG A 185 2.83 -25.46 5.88
C ARG A 185 3.69 -26.71 6.08
N LYS A 186 4.95 -26.65 5.65
CA LYS A 186 5.91 -27.76 5.78
C LYS A 186 6.66 -27.76 7.11
N GLY A 187 6.42 -26.79 7.98
CA GLY A 187 7.09 -26.65 9.27
C GLY A 187 8.58 -26.28 9.16
N TYR A 188 9.00 -25.71 8.04
CA TYR A 188 10.36 -25.19 7.87
C TYR A 188 10.55 -23.85 8.59
N ALA A 189 9.50 -23.05 8.67
CA ALA A 189 9.42 -21.89 9.54
C ALA A 189 8.39 -22.12 10.65
N ASP A 190 8.59 -21.46 11.79
CA ASP A 190 7.69 -21.46 12.94
C ASP A 190 6.64 -20.35 12.83
N ALA A 191 6.98 -19.28 12.10
CA ALA A 191 6.15 -18.12 11.83
C ALA A 191 6.40 -17.54 10.43
N ILE A 192 5.42 -16.79 9.93
CA ILE A 192 5.55 -15.94 8.73
C ILE A 192 5.10 -14.53 9.05
N ALA A 193 5.63 -13.54 8.35
CA ALA A 193 5.23 -12.14 8.52
C ALA A 193 4.95 -11.45 7.20
N GLY A 194 3.93 -10.57 7.19
CA GLY A 194 3.47 -9.83 6.02
C GLY A 194 2.25 -8.96 6.34
N HIS A 195 1.60 -8.44 5.30
CA HIS A 195 0.38 -7.66 5.47
C HIS A 195 -0.75 -8.49 6.09
N GLU A 196 -1.41 -7.96 7.12
CA GLU A 196 -2.46 -8.64 7.88
C GLU A 196 -3.59 -9.17 6.98
N SER A 197 -4.01 -8.40 5.98
CA SER A 197 -5.07 -8.82 5.04
C SER A 197 -4.70 -10.08 4.24
N ALA A 198 -3.46 -10.16 3.73
CA ALA A 198 -2.96 -11.32 3.01
C ALA A 198 -2.80 -12.53 3.93
N LEU A 199 -2.31 -12.32 5.15
CA LEU A 199 -2.13 -13.39 6.13
C LEU A 199 -3.46 -13.91 6.69
N ASN A 200 -4.47 -13.05 6.86
CA ASN A 200 -5.81 -13.47 7.25
C ASN A 200 -6.43 -14.38 6.18
N GLU A 201 -6.33 -14.02 4.90
CA GLU A 201 -6.80 -14.87 3.81
C GLU A 201 -6.12 -16.26 3.84
N PHE A 202 -4.80 -16.29 4.07
CA PHE A 202 -4.07 -17.56 4.22
C PHE A 202 -4.58 -18.38 5.41
N VAL A 203 -4.81 -17.79 6.58
CA VAL A 203 -5.31 -18.48 7.78
C VAL A 203 -6.71 -19.05 7.54
N GLU A 204 -7.57 -18.34 6.81
CA GLU A 204 -8.92 -18.79 6.46
C GLU A 204 -8.92 -20.04 5.57
N THR A 205 -7.86 -20.28 4.79
CA THR A 205 -7.74 -21.52 3.99
C THR A 205 -7.56 -22.78 4.82
N SER A 206 -7.16 -22.66 6.09
CA SER A 206 -6.89 -23.80 6.97
C SER A 206 -7.29 -23.49 8.42
N PRO A 207 -8.61 -23.40 8.71
CA PRO A 207 -9.10 -23.01 10.03
C PRO A 207 -8.54 -23.88 11.15
N GLY A 208 -8.00 -23.23 12.19
CA GLY A 208 -7.45 -23.88 13.37
C GLY A 208 -6.02 -24.45 13.22
N ALA A 209 -5.44 -24.39 12.01
CA ALA A 209 -4.06 -24.80 11.80
C ALA A 209 -3.05 -23.67 12.09
N TYR A 210 -3.50 -22.45 11.92
CA TYR A 210 -2.67 -21.25 12.04
C TYR A 210 -3.39 -20.19 12.88
N ARG A 211 -2.61 -19.25 13.43
CA ARG A 211 -3.13 -18.13 14.21
C ARG A 211 -2.33 -16.86 13.90
N VAL A 212 -3.05 -15.77 13.71
CA VAL A 212 -2.46 -14.42 13.68
C VAL A 212 -2.17 -13.99 15.12
N LEU A 213 -1.02 -13.42 15.39
CA LEU A 213 -0.73 -12.81 16.69
C LEU A 213 -1.54 -11.51 16.84
N ASP A 214 -1.98 -11.23 18.07
CA ASP A 214 -2.70 -9.99 18.38
C ASP A 214 -1.78 -8.75 18.25
N GLU A 215 -0.49 -8.93 18.52
CA GLU A 215 0.52 -7.88 18.36
C GLU A 215 0.97 -7.79 16.90
N SER A 216 0.95 -6.58 16.34
CA SER A 216 1.51 -6.32 15.01
C SER A 216 2.98 -5.94 15.09
N LEU A 217 3.77 -6.35 14.10
CA LEU A 217 5.14 -5.88 13.93
C LEU A 217 5.17 -4.37 13.72
N TYR A 218 4.27 -3.88 12.88
CA TYR A 218 4.27 -2.49 12.45
C TYR A 218 2.95 -2.09 11.79
N VAL A 219 2.62 -0.79 11.81
CA VAL A 219 1.56 -0.21 10.97
C VAL A 219 2.22 0.72 9.97
N SER A 220 1.91 0.57 8.71
CA SER A 220 2.55 1.31 7.62
C SER A 220 1.56 1.98 6.68
N GLY A 221 1.88 3.18 6.25
CA GLY A 221 1.24 3.79 5.09
C GLY A 221 1.68 3.11 3.80
N LEU A 222 0.74 2.81 2.92
CA LEU A 222 0.98 2.27 1.59
C LEU A 222 0.91 3.39 0.56
N GLY A 223 1.88 3.42 -0.36
CA GLY A 223 1.97 4.45 -1.38
C GLY A 223 2.33 3.92 -2.75
N VAL A 224 2.19 4.79 -3.74
CA VAL A 224 2.68 4.56 -5.10
C VAL A 224 4.07 5.19 -5.22
N ALA A 225 5.07 4.41 -5.60
CA ALA A 225 6.44 4.86 -5.69
C ALA A 225 6.85 5.10 -7.14
N PHE A 226 7.34 6.30 -7.41
CA PHE A 226 7.99 6.69 -8.67
C PHE A 226 9.49 6.84 -8.46
N SER A 227 10.26 6.92 -9.54
CA SER A 227 11.66 7.27 -9.44
C SER A 227 11.83 8.58 -8.66
N LYS A 228 12.84 8.65 -7.77
CA LYS A 228 13.04 9.80 -6.86
C LYS A 228 13.07 11.14 -7.59
N ASP A 229 13.68 11.17 -8.77
CA ASP A 229 13.88 12.39 -9.56
C ASP A 229 12.77 12.60 -10.62
N ASP A 230 11.70 11.81 -10.58
CA ASP A 230 10.57 11.95 -11.50
C ASP A 230 9.77 13.20 -11.16
N ASN A 231 9.68 14.12 -12.10
CA ASN A 231 9.00 15.41 -11.94
C ASN A 231 7.79 15.56 -12.89
N ARG A 232 7.25 14.44 -13.41
CA ARG A 232 6.08 14.48 -14.29
C ARG A 232 4.85 15.01 -13.54
N GLU A 233 4.05 15.85 -14.21
CA GLU A 233 2.83 16.44 -13.64
C GLU A 233 1.79 15.36 -13.24
N LEU A 234 1.80 14.21 -13.91
CA LEU A 234 0.91 13.09 -13.59
C LEU A 234 1.02 12.62 -12.13
N ILE A 235 2.19 12.81 -11.47
CA ILE A 235 2.40 12.40 -10.08
C ILE A 235 1.57 13.27 -9.14
N ASP A 236 1.59 14.58 -9.36
CA ASP A 236 0.78 15.53 -8.58
C ASP A 236 -0.72 15.36 -8.90
N GLU A 237 -1.06 15.01 -10.16
CA GLU A 237 -2.44 14.69 -10.56
C GLU A 237 -2.92 13.39 -9.88
N LEU A 238 -2.08 12.36 -9.78
CA LEU A 238 -2.40 11.12 -9.09
C LEU A 238 -2.62 11.35 -7.60
N GLU A 239 -1.79 12.16 -6.95
CA GLU A 239 -1.94 12.54 -5.54
C GLU A 239 -3.31 13.19 -5.29
N CYS A 240 -3.69 14.18 -6.12
CA CYS A 240 -4.99 14.82 -6.04
C CYS A 240 -6.14 13.82 -6.27
N THR A 241 -6.00 12.95 -7.28
CA THR A 241 -7.03 11.98 -7.64
C THR A 241 -7.27 10.95 -6.55
N LEU A 242 -6.21 10.40 -5.94
CA LEU A 242 -6.36 9.45 -4.84
C LEU A 242 -7.01 10.09 -3.61
N LYS A 243 -6.69 11.36 -3.34
CA LYS A 243 -7.35 12.12 -2.28
C LYS A 243 -8.84 12.34 -2.56
N GLU A 244 -9.20 12.71 -3.79
CA GLU A 244 -10.60 12.84 -4.20
C GLU A 244 -11.35 11.49 -4.04
N MET A 245 -10.72 10.37 -4.39
CA MET A 245 -11.30 9.03 -4.24
C MET A 245 -11.50 8.65 -2.76
N GLN A 246 -10.66 9.13 -1.85
CA GLN A 246 -10.88 8.97 -0.41
C GLN A 246 -12.06 9.84 0.06
N GLU A 247 -12.10 11.11 -0.35
CA GLU A 247 -13.12 12.08 0.07
C GLU A 247 -14.53 11.72 -0.42
N ASP A 248 -14.67 11.20 -1.64
CA ASP A 248 -15.96 10.79 -2.22
C ASP A 248 -16.40 9.37 -1.84
N GLY A 249 -15.56 8.64 -1.11
CA GLY A 249 -15.84 7.30 -0.61
C GLY A 249 -15.55 6.17 -1.61
N THR A 250 -15.00 6.45 -2.78
CA THR A 250 -14.65 5.43 -3.79
C THR A 250 -13.60 4.46 -3.24
N THR A 251 -12.55 4.98 -2.61
CA THR A 251 -11.51 4.14 -1.97
C THR A 251 -12.14 3.20 -0.94
N ARG A 252 -13.04 3.69 -0.08
CA ARG A 252 -13.76 2.87 0.90
C ARG A 252 -14.53 1.73 0.23
N GLN A 253 -15.29 2.04 -0.81
CA GLN A 253 -16.09 1.03 -1.53
C GLN A 253 -15.21 -0.07 -2.15
N ILE A 254 -14.05 0.31 -2.69
CA ILE A 254 -13.11 -0.65 -3.28
C ILE A 254 -12.53 -1.58 -2.21
N ILE A 255 -11.97 -1.06 -1.13
CA ILE A 255 -11.30 -1.90 -0.11
C ILE A 255 -12.27 -2.84 0.61
N GLU A 256 -13.52 -2.39 0.84
CA GLU A 256 -14.55 -3.21 1.50
C GLU A 256 -14.96 -4.43 0.68
N LYS A 257 -14.88 -4.39 -0.67
CA LYS A 257 -15.10 -5.56 -1.53
C LYS A 257 -14.11 -6.70 -1.23
N TYR A 258 -12.93 -6.35 -0.76
CA TYR A 258 -11.84 -7.30 -0.43
C TYR A 258 -11.77 -7.63 1.06
N GLY A 259 -12.82 -7.28 1.83
CA GLY A 259 -12.88 -7.56 3.26
C GLY A 259 -11.91 -6.74 4.11
N ILE A 260 -11.30 -5.69 3.54
CA ILE A 260 -10.40 -4.80 4.28
C ILE A 260 -11.25 -3.77 5.03
N SER A 261 -11.02 -3.66 6.36
CA SER A 261 -11.73 -2.70 7.20
C SER A 261 -11.33 -1.27 6.85
N SER A 262 -12.31 -0.47 6.43
CA SER A 262 -12.10 0.95 6.14
C SER A 262 -11.76 1.78 7.38
N ASP A 263 -12.25 1.37 8.56
CA ASP A 263 -12.01 2.10 9.82
C ASP A 263 -10.55 2.07 10.27
N THR A 264 -9.82 1.02 9.91
CA THR A 264 -8.41 0.85 10.29
C THR A 264 -7.43 1.12 9.14
N SER A 265 -7.92 1.19 7.90
CA SER A 265 -7.05 1.29 6.73
C SER A 265 -7.08 2.67 6.05
N LEU A 266 -8.02 3.55 6.41
CA LEU A 266 -8.10 4.91 5.86
C LEU A 266 -7.52 5.99 6.77
N GLU A 267 -7.24 5.67 8.03
CA GLU A 267 -6.66 6.60 8.98
C GLU A 267 -5.36 6.03 9.56
N ALA A 268 -4.37 6.91 9.79
CA ALA A 268 -3.20 6.50 10.54
C ALA A 268 -3.62 6.04 11.94
N ALA A 269 -3.06 4.93 12.41
CA ALA A 269 -3.27 4.52 13.79
C ALA A 269 -2.82 5.67 14.71
N ASN A 270 -3.74 6.17 15.53
CA ASN A 270 -3.39 7.10 16.60
C ASN A 270 -2.70 6.27 17.70
N ASP A 271 -1.37 6.25 17.70
CA ASP A 271 -0.54 5.72 18.79
C ASP A 271 -0.56 6.64 20.02
#